data_06f2a5e519a208875b9fe3ef50661dbb
#
_entry.id   06f2a5e519a208875b9fe3ef50661dbb
#
_cell.length_a   1.000
_cell.length_b   1.000
_cell.length_c   1.000
_cell.angle_alpha   90.00
_cell.angle_beta   90.00
_cell.angle_gamma   90.00
#
_symmetry.space_group_name_H-M   'P 1'
#
loop_
_entity.id
_entity.type
_entity.pdbx_description
1 polymer ?
#
loop_
_entity_poly.entity_id
_entity_poly.type
_entity_poly.pdbx_seq_one_letter_code
_entity_poly.pdbx_strand_id
1 'polypeptide(L)'
;MATLESEALKSPPPVRGIPLIGNVLAMAKDPAKFFVDCYRKHGPVFRVQVFNNAYTVLAGAEAANFMGTRQGRDSLRSKEFWQGLVDEWGAKRTLTGEDGETHQKLRTVMRHGYSRESVRGRYNELVKITDSVLARDWPVGKMVPVLQAMQYIVTEQLGAMLTGTSPREYVADIRTTILYILNVLVTRQRPKFMLKDPRYKHAKERVSELGRRMIAEYYATKSERDPARRNLVDDIMEAHERDPDLIPASDLILNLTGPFVAGLDTVANTTSAFVYAVLKHPAVLERVRAEADALFAQGSIDEADLKRVPSIEGAIMETMRLYPIAVAQMRTATRDFEFAGHQIREGELLYVATSVPHFMEEYYPNPQVFDIDRYEKPRAEHLQPGVYSPYGRGPHVCLGKTLAETQMSLTLARLFYLLDLELESPDYELQRKTLPTPGPSMKFKVRVKARRH
;
A
#
# COMPACT_ATOMS: atom_id res chain seq x y z
N MET A 1 -21.56 30.90 -39.36
CA MET A 1 -20.52 29.92 -39.01
C MET A 1 -19.61 30.59 -38.01
N ALA A 2 -19.83 30.37 -36.72
CA ALA A 2 -18.90 30.84 -35.69
C ALA A 2 -17.72 29.89 -35.67
N THR A 3 -16.55 30.36 -36.04
CA THR A 3 -15.28 29.68 -35.84
C THR A 3 -15.07 29.51 -34.33
N LEU A 4 -15.20 28.28 -33.85
CA LEU A 4 -14.68 27.89 -32.53
C LEU A 4 -13.17 28.10 -32.58
N GLU A 5 -12.67 29.23 -32.06
CA GLU A 5 -11.27 29.40 -31.75
C GLU A 5 -10.90 28.28 -30.77
N SER A 6 -10.08 27.35 -31.20
CA SER A 6 -9.45 26.36 -30.35
C SER A 6 -8.59 27.14 -29.34
N GLU A 7 -9.06 27.27 -28.10
CA GLU A 7 -8.22 27.80 -27.03
C GLU A 7 -6.92 27.01 -26.97
N ALA A 8 -5.81 27.69 -27.12
CA ALA A 8 -4.49 27.06 -27.08
C ALA A 8 -4.28 26.42 -25.70
N LEU A 9 -3.99 25.11 -25.66
CA LEU A 9 -3.74 24.37 -24.43
C LEU A 9 -2.64 25.03 -23.60
N LYS A 10 -2.88 25.20 -22.30
CA LYS A 10 -1.95 25.83 -21.37
C LYS A 10 -0.82 24.88 -20.97
N SER A 11 0.38 25.43 -20.75
CA SER A 11 1.45 24.67 -20.09
C SER A 11 1.16 24.59 -18.57
N PRO A 12 1.46 23.44 -17.90
CA PRO A 12 1.30 23.32 -16.46
C PRO A 12 2.08 24.41 -15.70
N PRO A 13 1.44 25.18 -14.78
CA PRO A 13 2.13 26.22 -14.03
C PRO A 13 3.17 25.63 -13.08
N PRO A 14 4.39 26.23 -13.00
CA PRO A 14 5.42 25.74 -12.10
C PRO A 14 5.15 26.15 -10.64
N VAL A 15 5.37 25.21 -9.72
CA VAL A 15 5.39 25.47 -8.28
C VAL A 15 6.77 26.01 -7.90
N ARG A 16 6.82 27.17 -7.25
CA ARG A 16 8.10 27.73 -6.79
C ARG A 16 8.79 26.76 -5.82
N GLY A 17 10.06 26.49 -6.07
CA GLY A 17 10.91 25.63 -5.24
C GLY A 17 12.21 26.31 -4.85
N ILE A 18 13.04 25.62 -4.08
CA ILE A 18 14.38 26.06 -3.69
C ILE A 18 15.35 25.75 -4.83
N PRO A 19 16.28 26.67 -5.19
CA PRO A 19 17.28 26.39 -6.21
C PRO A 19 17.98 25.04 -6.00
N LEU A 20 18.22 24.29 -7.06
CA LEU A 20 18.88 22.97 -7.14
C LEU A 20 18.09 21.79 -6.56
N ILE A 21 17.31 21.98 -5.51
CA ILE A 21 16.55 20.88 -4.86
C ILE A 21 15.04 20.91 -5.16
N GLY A 22 14.54 22.03 -5.69
CA GLY A 22 13.13 22.18 -6.06
C GLY A 22 12.19 22.11 -4.85
N ASN A 23 11.18 21.24 -4.95
CA ASN A 23 10.11 21.10 -3.94
C ASN A 23 10.38 19.97 -2.94
N VAL A 24 11.55 19.34 -2.96
CA VAL A 24 11.88 18.14 -2.16
C VAL A 24 11.61 18.32 -0.68
N LEU A 25 12.03 19.44 -0.07
CA LEU A 25 11.87 19.64 1.37
C LEU A 25 10.39 19.79 1.77
N ALA A 26 9.60 20.50 0.97
CA ALA A 26 8.17 20.67 1.22
C ALA A 26 7.42 19.31 1.08
N MET A 27 7.75 18.57 0.03
CA MET A 27 7.21 17.21 -0.17
C MET A 27 7.65 16.24 0.93
N ALA A 28 8.89 16.32 1.40
CA ALA A 28 9.41 15.45 2.45
C ALA A 28 8.81 15.74 3.83
N LYS A 29 8.36 16.97 4.08
CA LYS A 29 7.74 17.36 5.35
C LYS A 29 6.36 16.76 5.53
N ASP A 30 5.49 16.93 4.55
CA ASP A 30 4.15 16.35 4.47
C ASP A 30 3.69 16.30 3.01
N PRO A 31 3.86 15.16 2.34
CA PRO A 31 3.55 15.07 0.91
C PRO A 31 2.05 15.22 0.61
N ALA A 32 1.15 14.76 1.48
CA ALA A 32 -0.28 14.89 1.28
C ALA A 32 -0.70 16.36 1.35
N LYS A 33 -0.30 17.06 2.42
CA LYS A 33 -0.55 18.48 2.57
C LYS A 33 0.06 19.29 1.42
N PHE A 34 1.28 18.98 0.99
CA PHE A 34 1.94 19.64 -0.13
C PHE A 34 1.08 19.59 -1.41
N PHE A 35 0.60 18.41 -1.80
CA PHE A 35 -0.23 18.29 -2.99
C PHE A 35 -1.59 18.98 -2.86
N VAL A 36 -2.20 18.95 -1.67
CA VAL A 36 -3.45 19.68 -1.39
C VAL A 36 -3.24 21.20 -1.50
N ASP A 37 -2.19 21.75 -0.90
CA ASP A 37 -1.89 23.18 -0.96
C ASP A 37 -1.60 23.64 -2.40
N CYS A 38 -0.85 22.83 -3.16
CA CYS A 38 -0.60 23.09 -4.57
C CYS A 38 -1.88 23.02 -5.41
N TYR A 39 -2.75 22.03 -5.20
CA TYR A 39 -4.04 21.91 -5.88
C TYR A 39 -4.92 23.13 -5.63
N ARG A 40 -5.05 23.58 -4.37
CA ARG A 40 -5.84 24.76 -4.01
C ARG A 40 -5.33 26.03 -4.68
N LYS A 41 -4.02 26.13 -4.90
CA LYS A 41 -3.38 27.33 -5.47
C LYS A 41 -3.30 27.32 -6.99
N HIS A 42 -3.08 26.18 -7.60
CA HIS A 42 -2.75 26.07 -9.02
C HIS A 42 -3.81 25.30 -9.83
N GLY A 43 -4.80 24.70 -9.17
CA GLY A 43 -5.79 23.84 -9.81
C GLY A 43 -5.30 22.39 -10.03
N PRO A 44 -5.97 21.63 -10.91
CA PRO A 44 -5.77 20.20 -11.06
C PRO A 44 -4.47 19.81 -11.77
N VAL A 45 -3.76 20.76 -12.41
CA VAL A 45 -2.51 20.50 -13.12
C VAL A 45 -1.46 21.52 -12.74
N PHE A 46 -0.29 21.07 -12.33
CA PHE A 46 0.85 21.93 -12.00
C PHE A 46 2.17 21.15 -12.15
N ARG A 47 3.31 21.85 -12.14
CA ARG A 47 4.63 21.24 -12.28
C ARG A 47 5.46 21.43 -11.03
N VAL A 48 6.05 20.34 -10.54
CA VAL A 48 6.96 20.32 -9.39
C VAL A 48 8.36 19.90 -9.82
N GLN A 49 9.37 20.42 -9.13
CA GLN A 49 10.76 20.05 -9.36
C GLN A 49 11.27 19.18 -8.19
N VAL A 50 11.85 18.03 -8.49
CA VAL A 50 12.49 17.13 -7.54
C VAL A 50 13.94 16.90 -8.00
N PHE A 51 14.88 17.62 -7.40
CA PHE A 51 16.25 17.73 -7.90
C PHE A 51 16.27 18.14 -9.39
N ASN A 52 16.91 17.33 -10.24
CA ASN A 52 17.00 17.58 -11.66
C ASN A 52 15.78 17.09 -12.48
N ASN A 53 14.77 16.48 -11.84
CA ASN A 53 13.61 15.96 -12.53
C ASN A 53 12.40 16.90 -12.33
N ALA A 54 11.77 17.27 -13.44
CA ALA A 54 10.47 17.92 -13.42
C ALA A 54 9.37 16.87 -13.51
N TYR A 55 8.33 17.03 -12.69
CA TYR A 55 7.13 16.20 -12.70
C TYR A 55 5.91 17.06 -12.94
N THR A 56 5.09 16.69 -13.88
CA THR A 56 3.75 17.25 -14.01
C THR A 56 2.83 16.51 -13.04
N VAL A 57 2.08 17.25 -12.23
CA VAL A 57 1.14 16.70 -11.26
C VAL A 57 -0.26 16.81 -11.82
N LEU A 58 -0.96 15.69 -11.88
CA LEU A 58 -2.39 15.61 -12.09
C LEU A 58 -3.03 15.36 -10.72
N ALA A 59 -3.90 16.24 -10.25
CA ALA A 59 -4.41 16.20 -8.88
C ALA A 59 -5.95 16.29 -8.84
N GLY A 60 -6.53 15.74 -7.77
CA GLY A 60 -7.98 15.80 -7.55
C GLY A 60 -8.74 14.55 -7.98
N ALA A 61 -10.06 14.59 -7.80
CA ALA A 61 -10.93 13.45 -8.10
C ALA A 61 -10.96 13.10 -9.60
N GLU A 62 -10.91 14.10 -10.47
CA GLU A 62 -10.85 13.89 -11.91
C GLU A 62 -9.55 13.15 -12.31
N ALA A 63 -8.40 13.52 -11.73
CA ALA A 63 -7.13 12.87 -12.01
C ALA A 63 -7.14 11.40 -11.56
N ALA A 64 -7.69 11.12 -10.37
CA ALA A 64 -7.86 9.76 -9.89
C ALA A 64 -8.81 8.96 -10.79
N ASN A 65 -9.90 9.58 -11.26
CA ASN A 65 -10.86 8.94 -12.14
C ASN A 65 -10.29 8.70 -13.55
N PHE A 66 -9.52 9.66 -14.08
CA PHE A 66 -8.85 9.58 -15.39
C PHE A 66 -8.01 8.30 -15.51
N MET A 67 -7.29 7.88 -14.47
CA MET A 67 -6.49 6.65 -14.50
C MET A 67 -7.31 5.39 -14.83
N GLY A 68 -8.60 5.38 -14.53
CA GLY A 68 -9.51 4.26 -14.82
C GLY A 68 -10.15 4.32 -16.21
N THR A 69 -10.11 5.48 -16.88
CA THR A 69 -10.69 5.67 -18.20
C THR A 69 -9.87 4.94 -19.29
N ARG A 70 -10.45 4.77 -20.49
CA ARG A 70 -9.72 4.24 -21.63
C ARG A 70 -8.54 5.16 -21.99
N GLN A 71 -8.77 6.46 -22.05
CA GLN A 71 -7.72 7.44 -22.36
C GLN A 71 -6.57 7.37 -21.34
N GLY A 72 -6.89 7.32 -20.02
CA GLY A 72 -5.87 7.21 -18.97
C GLY A 72 -5.05 5.93 -19.06
N ARG A 73 -5.71 4.79 -19.32
CA ARG A 73 -5.02 3.51 -19.52
C ARG A 73 -4.07 3.51 -20.73
N ASP A 74 -4.49 4.19 -21.81
CA ASP A 74 -3.70 4.27 -23.04
C ASP A 74 -2.59 5.34 -22.96
N SER A 75 -2.67 6.28 -22.02
CA SER A 75 -1.76 7.44 -21.91
C SER A 75 -0.78 7.36 -20.76
N LEU A 76 -0.94 6.42 -19.81
CA LEU A 76 -0.14 6.33 -18.59
C LEU A 76 0.51 4.96 -18.45
N ARG A 77 1.82 4.95 -18.15
CA ARG A 77 2.56 3.72 -17.85
C ARG A 77 3.41 3.88 -16.58
N SER A 78 3.79 2.75 -15.96
CA SER A 78 4.56 2.73 -14.71
C SER A 78 6.00 2.22 -14.86
N LYS A 79 6.36 1.65 -15.99
CA LYS A 79 7.60 0.93 -16.22
C LYS A 79 8.86 1.67 -15.79
N GLU A 80 9.00 2.95 -16.11
CA GLU A 80 10.22 3.73 -15.86
C GLU A 80 10.55 3.88 -14.37
N PHE A 81 9.55 3.79 -13.51
CA PHE A 81 9.74 3.89 -12.05
C PHE A 81 10.19 2.58 -11.42
N TRP A 82 9.88 1.44 -12.07
CA TRP A 82 10.21 0.13 -11.54
C TRP A 82 11.38 -0.56 -12.24
N GLN A 83 11.82 -0.02 -13.38
CA GLN A 83 12.93 -0.59 -14.16
C GLN A 83 14.20 -0.74 -13.32
N GLY A 84 14.52 0.23 -12.46
CA GLY A 84 15.68 0.15 -11.58
C GLY A 84 15.62 -1.04 -10.60
N LEU A 85 14.43 -1.44 -10.16
CA LEU A 85 14.24 -2.64 -9.33
C LEU A 85 14.51 -3.90 -10.15
N VAL A 86 13.96 -3.99 -11.34
CA VAL A 86 14.14 -5.12 -12.26
C VAL A 86 15.63 -5.32 -12.56
N ASP A 87 16.32 -4.25 -12.93
CA ASP A 87 17.75 -4.25 -13.24
C ASP A 87 18.60 -4.67 -12.03
N GLU A 88 18.31 -4.12 -10.85
CA GLU A 88 19.04 -4.41 -9.62
C GLU A 88 18.95 -5.89 -9.22
N TRP A 89 17.83 -6.55 -9.53
CA TRP A 89 17.63 -7.97 -9.22
C TRP A 89 18.03 -8.90 -10.36
N GLY A 90 18.51 -8.38 -11.48
CA GLY A 90 18.86 -9.17 -12.67
C GLY A 90 17.65 -9.87 -13.29
N ALA A 91 16.46 -9.34 -13.05
CA ALA A 91 15.21 -9.84 -13.60
C ALA A 91 14.96 -9.21 -14.98
N LYS A 92 14.03 -9.78 -15.76
CA LYS A 92 13.55 -9.17 -17.00
C LYS A 92 12.31 -8.33 -16.74
N ARG A 93 11.44 -8.76 -15.81
CA ARG A 93 10.17 -8.09 -15.53
C ARG A 93 9.60 -8.38 -14.14
N THR A 94 8.70 -7.53 -13.71
CA THR A 94 7.84 -7.71 -12.52
C THR A 94 6.48 -7.12 -12.80
N LEU A 95 5.44 -7.54 -12.06
CA LEU A 95 4.07 -7.07 -12.24
C LEU A 95 3.96 -5.53 -12.26
N THR A 96 4.65 -4.85 -11.34
CA THR A 96 4.61 -3.38 -11.23
C THR A 96 5.41 -2.66 -12.32
N GLY A 97 6.38 -3.35 -12.95
CA GLY A 97 7.26 -2.82 -13.98
C GLY A 97 6.80 -3.07 -15.40
N GLU A 98 5.67 -3.72 -15.59
CA GLU A 98 5.09 -3.97 -16.91
C GLU A 98 3.81 -3.18 -17.12
N ASP A 99 3.49 -2.89 -18.38
CA ASP A 99 2.25 -2.23 -18.79
C ASP A 99 1.59 -3.02 -19.94
N GLY A 100 0.37 -2.67 -20.33
CA GLY A 100 -0.33 -3.26 -21.46
C GLY A 100 -0.62 -4.76 -21.31
N GLU A 101 -0.42 -5.51 -22.41
CA GLU A 101 -0.76 -6.92 -22.47
C GLU A 101 0.08 -7.81 -21.53
N THR A 102 1.37 -7.55 -21.44
CA THR A 102 2.28 -8.30 -20.54
C THR A 102 1.86 -8.13 -19.08
N HIS A 103 1.55 -6.90 -18.66
CA HIS A 103 1.01 -6.65 -17.33
C HIS A 103 -0.29 -7.43 -17.09
N GLN A 104 -1.20 -7.45 -18.06
CA GLN A 104 -2.47 -8.18 -17.93
C GLN A 104 -2.24 -9.70 -17.79
N LYS A 105 -1.31 -10.28 -18.56
CA LYS A 105 -0.94 -11.69 -18.46
C LYS A 105 -0.36 -12.02 -17.09
N LEU A 106 0.62 -11.25 -16.61
CA LEU A 106 1.22 -11.44 -15.29
C LEU A 106 0.17 -11.28 -14.17
N ARG A 107 -0.68 -10.26 -14.28
CA ARG A 107 -1.76 -10.04 -13.32
C ARG A 107 -2.76 -11.19 -13.30
N THR A 108 -3.06 -11.79 -14.44
CA THR A 108 -3.95 -12.96 -14.54
C THR A 108 -3.35 -14.18 -13.85
N VAL A 109 -2.05 -14.43 -14.03
CA VAL A 109 -1.33 -15.49 -13.32
C VAL A 109 -1.42 -15.29 -11.82
N MET A 110 -1.08 -14.10 -11.32
CA MET A 110 -0.94 -13.85 -9.88
C MET A 110 -2.28 -13.63 -9.16
N ARG A 111 -3.37 -13.35 -9.89
CA ARG A 111 -4.65 -12.92 -9.31
C ARG A 111 -5.28 -13.94 -8.38
N HIS A 112 -5.11 -15.22 -8.64
CA HIS A 112 -5.77 -16.29 -7.88
C HIS A 112 -5.36 -16.23 -6.40
N GLY A 113 -4.06 -16.19 -6.08
CA GLY A 113 -3.57 -16.15 -4.70
C GLY A 113 -4.10 -14.96 -3.87
N TYR A 114 -4.50 -13.86 -4.53
CA TYR A 114 -5.09 -12.68 -3.88
C TYR A 114 -6.62 -12.62 -3.99
N SER A 115 -7.23 -13.63 -4.58
CA SER A 115 -8.67 -13.64 -4.82
C SER A 115 -9.47 -13.76 -3.51
N ARG A 116 -10.71 -13.30 -3.56
CA ARG A 116 -11.65 -13.47 -2.44
C ARG A 116 -11.85 -14.93 -2.09
N GLU A 117 -11.87 -15.79 -3.08
CA GLU A 117 -12.02 -17.25 -2.91
C GLU A 117 -10.86 -17.84 -2.12
N SER A 118 -9.61 -17.50 -2.51
CA SER A 118 -8.40 -17.96 -1.80
C SER A 118 -8.33 -17.48 -0.35
N VAL A 119 -8.81 -16.27 -0.07
CA VAL A 119 -8.77 -15.67 1.28
C VAL A 119 -9.91 -16.17 2.17
N ARG A 120 -11.11 -16.38 1.60
CA ARG A 120 -12.37 -16.69 2.31
C ARG A 120 -12.28 -17.91 3.23
N GLY A 121 -11.67 -18.99 2.77
CA GLY A 121 -11.56 -20.24 3.56
C GLY A 121 -10.49 -20.19 4.66
N ARG A 122 -9.81 -19.06 4.84
CA ARG A 122 -8.58 -18.99 5.65
C ARG A 122 -8.60 -17.89 6.73
N TYR A 123 -9.79 -17.35 7.07
CA TYR A 123 -9.92 -16.30 8.10
C TYR A 123 -9.41 -16.77 9.46
N ASN A 124 -9.77 -17.99 9.87
CA ASN A 124 -9.32 -18.56 11.15
C ASN A 124 -7.81 -18.81 11.19
N GLU A 125 -7.15 -19.00 10.04
CA GLU A 125 -5.69 -19.10 9.95
C GLU A 125 -5.05 -17.73 10.22
N LEU A 126 -5.58 -16.65 9.65
CA LEU A 126 -5.14 -15.28 9.93
C LEU A 126 -5.30 -14.92 11.41
N VAL A 127 -6.41 -15.32 12.03
CA VAL A 127 -6.65 -15.12 13.47
C VAL A 127 -5.63 -15.88 14.30
N LYS A 128 -5.38 -17.17 14.02
CA LYS A 128 -4.38 -17.98 14.74
C LYS A 128 -2.97 -17.42 14.65
N ILE A 129 -2.59 -16.89 13.48
CA ILE A 129 -1.28 -16.22 13.31
C ILE A 129 -1.24 -14.97 14.18
N THR A 130 -2.31 -14.16 14.16
CA THR A 130 -2.42 -12.97 15.02
C THR A 130 -2.27 -13.35 16.49
N ASP A 131 -3.00 -14.35 16.97
CA ASP A 131 -2.93 -14.84 18.36
C ASP A 131 -1.50 -15.24 18.75
N SER A 132 -0.84 -16.01 17.90
CA SER A 132 0.52 -16.49 18.12
C SER A 132 1.52 -15.33 18.27
N VAL A 133 1.40 -14.31 17.42
CA VAL A 133 2.28 -13.14 17.47
C VAL A 133 1.94 -12.26 18.67
N LEU A 134 0.65 -12.03 18.97
CA LEU A 134 0.23 -11.24 20.13
C LEU A 134 0.66 -11.90 21.45
N ALA A 135 0.56 -13.24 21.55
CA ALA A 135 1.00 -13.97 22.74
C ALA A 135 2.50 -13.80 23.01
N ARG A 136 3.31 -13.77 21.95
CA ARG A 136 4.76 -13.71 22.02
C ARG A 136 5.31 -12.30 22.16
N ASP A 137 4.78 -11.37 21.38
CA ASP A 137 5.41 -10.07 21.13
C ASP A 137 4.69 -8.91 21.84
N TRP A 138 3.51 -9.16 22.49
CA TRP A 138 2.70 -8.15 23.18
C TRP A 138 2.50 -8.48 24.68
N PRO A 139 3.57 -8.46 25.50
CA PRO A 139 3.48 -8.81 26.92
C PRO A 139 2.79 -7.71 27.74
N VAL A 140 1.93 -8.13 28.68
CA VAL A 140 1.24 -7.24 29.62
C VAL A 140 2.25 -6.40 30.42
N GLY A 141 1.93 -5.14 30.66
CA GLY A 141 2.73 -4.18 31.41
C GLY A 141 3.89 -3.57 30.61
N LYS A 142 4.10 -3.95 29.35
CA LYS A 142 5.22 -3.45 28.54
C LYS A 142 4.76 -2.45 27.47
N MET A 143 5.73 -1.62 27.06
CA MET A 143 5.60 -0.75 25.90
C MET A 143 6.00 -1.51 24.64
N VAL A 144 5.07 -1.65 23.70
CA VAL A 144 5.26 -2.39 22.44
C VAL A 144 5.47 -1.43 21.29
N PRO A 145 6.55 -1.57 20.46
CA PRO A 145 6.74 -0.78 19.26
C PRO A 145 5.76 -1.25 18.17
N VAL A 146 4.66 -0.51 17.98
CA VAL A 146 3.49 -0.94 17.21
C VAL A 146 3.85 -1.30 15.77
N LEU A 147 4.58 -0.42 15.07
CA LEU A 147 4.90 -0.65 13.66
C LEU A 147 5.73 -1.94 13.46
N GLN A 148 6.73 -2.17 14.30
CA GLN A 148 7.53 -3.38 14.21
C GLN A 148 6.71 -4.64 14.52
N ALA A 149 5.85 -4.58 15.53
CA ALA A 149 5.00 -5.70 15.90
C ALA A 149 3.98 -6.02 14.81
N MET A 150 3.36 -5.00 14.19
CA MET A 150 2.47 -5.18 13.04
C MET A 150 3.19 -5.74 11.81
N GLN A 151 4.44 -5.33 11.56
CA GLN A 151 5.25 -5.91 10.47
C GLN A 151 5.41 -7.42 10.62
N TYR A 152 5.62 -7.94 11.83
CA TYR A 152 5.67 -9.39 12.07
C TYR A 152 4.34 -10.08 11.80
N ILE A 153 3.22 -9.54 12.29
CA ILE A 153 1.89 -10.13 12.06
C ILE A 153 1.61 -10.20 10.55
N VAL A 154 1.72 -9.06 9.88
CA VAL A 154 1.41 -8.93 8.45
C VAL A 154 2.29 -9.87 7.61
N THR A 155 3.58 -9.93 7.91
CA THR A 155 4.52 -10.72 7.11
C THR A 155 4.30 -12.22 7.30
N GLU A 156 4.02 -12.69 8.52
CA GLU A 156 3.66 -14.08 8.77
C GLU A 156 2.34 -14.47 8.10
N GLN A 157 1.35 -13.57 8.12
CA GLN A 157 0.09 -13.78 7.39
C GLN A 157 0.30 -13.85 5.87
N LEU A 158 1.14 -12.96 5.29
CA LEU A 158 1.49 -13.01 3.86
C LEU A 158 2.20 -14.34 3.52
N GLY A 159 3.11 -14.79 4.39
CA GLY A 159 3.77 -16.07 4.25
C GLY A 159 2.78 -17.23 4.17
N ALA A 160 1.90 -17.32 5.16
CA ALA A 160 0.88 -18.36 5.20
C ALA A 160 -0.06 -18.30 3.99
N MET A 161 -0.59 -17.12 3.67
CA MET A 161 -1.63 -16.96 2.64
C MET A 161 -1.10 -17.12 1.22
N LEU A 162 0.10 -16.60 0.92
CA LEU A 162 0.57 -16.46 -0.46
C LEU A 162 1.70 -17.42 -0.83
N THR A 163 2.48 -17.88 0.16
CA THR A 163 3.68 -18.66 -0.17
C THR A 163 3.74 -20.03 0.49
N GLY A 164 3.03 -20.24 1.59
CA GLY A 164 3.15 -21.44 2.42
C GLY A 164 4.43 -21.49 3.24
N THR A 165 5.34 -20.53 3.07
CA THR A 165 6.66 -20.47 3.73
C THR A 165 6.68 -19.33 4.74
N SER A 166 7.12 -19.60 5.99
CA SER A 166 7.25 -18.54 7.00
C SER A 166 8.44 -17.64 6.69
N PRO A 167 8.22 -16.31 6.52
CA PRO A 167 9.26 -15.33 6.26
C PRO A 167 9.83 -14.71 7.54
N ARG A 168 9.46 -15.21 8.73
CA ARG A 168 9.72 -14.57 10.03
C ARG A 168 11.16 -14.16 10.25
N GLU A 169 12.10 -15.05 9.96
CA GLU A 169 13.54 -14.81 10.14
C GLU A 169 14.09 -13.76 9.15
N TYR A 170 13.35 -13.46 8.09
CA TYR A 170 13.74 -12.52 7.03
C TYR A 170 13.09 -11.13 7.17
N VAL A 171 12.22 -10.91 8.16
CA VAL A 171 11.45 -9.64 8.29
C VAL A 171 12.35 -8.40 8.34
N ALA A 172 13.46 -8.46 9.07
CA ALA A 172 14.42 -7.36 9.15
C ALA A 172 15.12 -7.09 7.82
N ASP A 173 15.45 -8.15 7.09
CA ASP A 173 16.11 -8.08 5.78
C ASP A 173 15.13 -7.58 4.70
N ILE A 174 13.90 -8.07 4.70
CA ILE A 174 12.83 -7.58 3.82
C ILE A 174 12.64 -6.08 4.03
N ARG A 175 12.52 -5.62 5.28
CA ARG A 175 12.39 -4.20 5.59
C ARG A 175 13.58 -3.38 5.11
N THR A 176 14.81 -3.86 5.34
CA THR A 176 16.03 -3.19 4.88
C THR A 176 16.02 -3.08 3.36
N THR A 177 15.71 -4.17 2.67
CA THR A 177 15.63 -4.23 1.20
C THR A 177 14.61 -3.22 0.67
N ILE A 178 13.39 -3.17 1.25
CA ILE A 178 12.34 -2.22 0.87
C ILE A 178 12.84 -0.77 1.01
N LEU A 179 13.48 -0.43 2.13
CA LEU A 179 13.99 0.93 2.38
C LEU A 179 14.98 1.37 1.29
N TYR A 180 15.90 0.49 0.88
CA TYR A 180 16.87 0.83 -0.18
C TYR A 180 16.19 0.89 -1.55
N ILE A 181 15.36 -0.08 -1.90
CA ILE A 181 14.63 -0.10 -3.17
C ILE A 181 13.81 1.19 -3.34
N LEU A 182 12.99 1.51 -2.37
CA LEU A 182 12.12 2.69 -2.48
C LEU A 182 12.90 4.00 -2.51
N ASN A 183 13.90 4.17 -1.65
CA ASN A 183 14.66 5.43 -1.59
C ASN A 183 15.59 5.63 -2.78
N VAL A 184 16.19 4.56 -3.32
CA VAL A 184 17.25 4.67 -4.33
C VAL A 184 16.72 4.42 -5.74
N LEU A 185 15.89 3.39 -5.91
CA LEU A 185 15.48 2.92 -7.24
C LEU A 185 14.16 3.51 -7.69
N VAL A 186 13.17 3.57 -6.81
CA VAL A 186 11.80 4.01 -7.16
C VAL A 186 11.66 5.53 -7.02
N THR A 187 11.82 6.07 -5.82
CA THR A 187 11.64 7.52 -5.57
C THR A 187 12.87 8.36 -5.90
N ARG A 188 14.02 7.71 -6.08
CA ARG A 188 15.31 8.33 -6.45
C ARG A 188 15.74 9.47 -5.52
N GLN A 189 15.34 9.41 -4.24
CA GLN A 189 15.67 10.39 -3.20
C GLN A 189 17.08 10.20 -2.63
N ARG A 190 17.68 9.07 -2.89
CA ARG A 190 19.04 8.71 -2.46
C ARG A 190 19.89 8.27 -3.64
N PRO A 191 21.20 8.53 -3.59
CA PRO A 191 22.10 8.21 -4.71
C PRO A 191 22.32 6.71 -4.87
N LYS A 192 22.51 6.25 -6.11
CA LYS A 192 22.68 4.82 -6.46
C LYS A 192 23.87 4.15 -5.76
N PHE A 193 24.93 4.88 -5.36
CA PHE A 193 26.05 4.27 -4.66
C PHE A 193 25.65 3.63 -3.32
N MET A 194 24.54 4.03 -2.71
CA MET A 194 24.02 3.41 -1.49
C MET A 194 23.65 1.94 -1.66
N LEU A 195 23.41 1.45 -2.88
CA LEU A 195 23.22 0.03 -3.15
C LEU A 195 24.50 -0.80 -2.96
N LYS A 196 25.65 -0.13 -2.77
CA LYS A 196 26.91 -0.80 -2.41
C LYS A 196 27.04 -1.03 -0.89
N ASP A 197 26.13 -0.51 -0.07
CA ASP A 197 26.15 -0.69 1.39
C ASP A 197 26.11 -2.20 1.73
N PRO A 198 27.05 -2.71 2.54
CA PRO A 198 27.08 -4.12 2.94
C PRO A 198 25.78 -4.60 3.59
N ARG A 199 25.08 -3.72 4.35
CA ARG A 199 23.80 -4.06 4.97
C ARG A 199 22.71 -4.34 3.94
N TYR A 200 22.66 -3.54 2.87
CA TYR A 200 21.73 -3.78 1.78
C TYR A 200 22.06 -5.08 1.03
N LYS A 201 23.34 -5.28 0.70
CA LYS A 201 23.78 -6.50 0.00
C LYS A 201 23.45 -7.77 0.79
N HIS A 202 23.71 -7.74 2.10
CA HIS A 202 23.35 -8.84 3.00
C HIS A 202 21.84 -9.06 3.01
N ALA A 203 21.05 -8.01 3.23
CA ALA A 203 19.60 -8.10 3.26
C ALA A 203 19.00 -8.61 1.93
N LYS A 204 19.51 -8.14 0.79
CA LYS A 204 19.12 -8.61 -0.54
C LYS A 204 19.41 -10.11 -0.73
N GLU A 205 20.58 -10.56 -0.29
CA GLU A 205 20.94 -11.98 -0.36
C GLU A 205 20.03 -12.84 0.52
N ARG A 206 19.72 -12.39 1.75
CA ARG A 206 18.76 -13.06 2.63
C ARG A 206 17.36 -13.15 2.01
N VAL A 207 16.87 -12.07 1.39
CA VAL A 207 15.58 -12.08 0.67
C VAL A 207 15.65 -13.02 -0.54
N SER A 208 16.78 -13.05 -1.24
CA SER A 208 16.98 -13.99 -2.36
C SER A 208 17.02 -15.45 -1.89
N GLU A 209 17.58 -15.72 -0.71
CA GLU A 209 17.56 -17.04 -0.06
C GLU A 209 16.14 -17.49 0.23
N LEU A 210 15.28 -16.60 0.77
CA LEU A 210 13.86 -16.88 0.98
C LEU A 210 13.17 -17.28 -0.35
N GLY A 211 13.43 -16.56 -1.45
CA GLY A 211 12.91 -16.89 -2.76
C GLY A 211 13.39 -18.26 -3.26
N ARG A 212 14.68 -18.56 -3.12
CA ARG A 212 15.22 -19.89 -3.49
C ARG A 212 14.61 -21.01 -2.64
N ARG A 213 14.38 -20.77 -1.34
CA ARG A 213 13.71 -21.72 -0.46
C ARG A 213 12.28 -22.03 -0.94
N MET A 214 11.51 -21.00 -1.32
CA MET A 214 10.15 -21.21 -1.87
C MET A 214 10.19 -22.07 -3.15
N ILE A 215 11.13 -21.83 -4.04
CA ILE A 215 11.33 -22.60 -5.27
C ILE A 215 11.67 -24.08 -4.93
N ALA A 216 12.62 -24.28 -4.01
CA ALA A 216 13.01 -25.62 -3.60
C ALA A 216 11.87 -26.40 -2.92
N GLU A 217 11.12 -25.74 -2.03
CA GLU A 217 9.94 -26.30 -1.36
C GLU A 217 8.84 -26.66 -2.38
N TYR A 218 8.62 -25.81 -3.39
CA TYR A 218 7.66 -26.12 -4.47
C TYR A 218 8.03 -27.41 -5.18
N TYR A 219 9.25 -27.57 -5.66
CA TYR A 219 9.67 -28.76 -6.37
C TYR A 219 9.70 -30.03 -5.47
N ALA A 220 10.06 -29.88 -4.20
CA ALA A 220 10.10 -30.98 -3.25
C ALA A 220 8.68 -31.52 -2.91
N THR A 221 7.67 -30.63 -2.92
CA THR A 221 6.30 -31.00 -2.51
C THR A 221 5.31 -31.02 -3.68
N LYS A 222 5.74 -30.81 -4.91
CA LYS A 222 4.87 -30.60 -6.09
C LYS A 222 3.81 -31.68 -6.27
N SER A 223 4.16 -32.94 -6.08
CA SER A 223 3.24 -34.10 -6.21
C SER A 223 2.25 -34.24 -5.05
N GLU A 224 2.50 -33.57 -3.93
CA GLU A 224 1.72 -33.67 -2.69
C GLU A 224 0.87 -32.42 -2.43
N ARG A 225 1.00 -31.38 -3.28
CA ARG A 225 0.31 -30.11 -3.08
C ARG A 225 -1.20 -30.27 -3.30
N ASP A 226 -1.95 -29.82 -2.30
CA ASP A 226 -3.41 -29.83 -2.32
C ASP A 226 -3.94 -28.69 -3.22
N PRO A 227 -4.67 -29.01 -4.31
CA PRO A 227 -5.25 -27.99 -5.18
C PRO A 227 -6.21 -27.03 -4.45
N ALA A 228 -6.85 -27.49 -3.36
CA ALA A 228 -7.71 -26.63 -2.54
C ALA A 228 -6.93 -25.60 -1.69
N ARG A 229 -5.62 -25.79 -1.55
CA ARG A 229 -4.70 -24.89 -0.85
C ARG A 229 -3.72 -24.18 -1.78
N ARG A 230 -4.04 -24.14 -3.07
CA ARG A 230 -3.28 -23.44 -4.09
C ARG A 230 -2.98 -21.99 -3.68
N ASN A 231 -1.76 -21.55 -3.87
CA ASN A 231 -1.28 -20.23 -3.50
C ASN A 231 -0.48 -19.55 -4.63
N LEU A 232 0.07 -18.38 -4.38
CA LEU A 232 0.81 -17.60 -5.38
C LEU A 232 2.07 -18.31 -5.88
N VAL A 233 2.74 -19.13 -5.04
CA VAL A 233 3.91 -19.90 -5.48
C VAL A 233 3.51 -20.90 -6.54
N ASP A 234 2.38 -21.59 -6.35
CA ASP A 234 1.84 -22.52 -7.36
C ASP A 234 1.55 -21.79 -8.66
N ASP A 235 0.88 -20.64 -8.59
CA ASP A 235 0.51 -19.84 -9.76
C ASP A 235 1.73 -19.40 -10.58
N ILE A 236 2.77 -18.89 -9.91
CA ILE A 236 3.99 -18.40 -10.57
C ILE A 236 4.83 -19.56 -11.11
N MET A 237 5.01 -20.63 -10.35
CA MET A 237 5.86 -21.75 -10.75
C MET A 237 5.26 -22.52 -11.92
N GLU A 238 3.95 -22.80 -11.90
CA GLU A 238 3.27 -23.44 -13.02
C GLU A 238 3.24 -22.54 -14.28
N ALA A 239 3.09 -21.22 -14.11
CA ALA A 239 3.17 -20.31 -15.22
C ALA A 239 4.59 -20.26 -15.82
N HIS A 240 5.64 -20.30 -14.99
CA HIS A 240 7.02 -20.45 -15.44
C HIS A 240 7.24 -21.73 -16.25
N GLU A 241 6.76 -22.86 -15.76
CA GLU A 241 6.91 -24.15 -16.45
C GLU A 241 6.16 -24.19 -17.79
N ARG A 242 5.00 -23.56 -17.87
CA ARG A 242 4.16 -23.53 -19.08
C ARG A 242 4.63 -22.50 -20.10
N ASP A 243 5.10 -21.32 -19.64
CA ASP A 243 5.50 -20.18 -20.48
C ASP A 243 6.72 -19.49 -19.87
N PRO A 244 7.95 -20.05 -20.09
CA PRO A 244 9.19 -19.46 -19.58
C PRO A 244 9.52 -18.09 -20.18
N ASP A 245 8.89 -17.72 -21.30
CA ASP A 245 9.06 -16.39 -21.88
C ASP A 245 8.24 -15.34 -21.14
N LEU A 246 7.07 -15.71 -20.60
CA LEU A 246 6.28 -14.83 -19.75
C LEU A 246 6.91 -14.64 -18.38
N ILE A 247 7.31 -15.73 -17.72
CA ILE A 247 7.97 -15.72 -16.40
C ILE A 247 9.30 -16.47 -16.51
N PRO A 248 10.40 -15.81 -16.90
CA PRO A 248 11.72 -16.44 -16.96
C PRO A 248 12.23 -16.82 -15.57
N ALA A 249 13.14 -17.77 -15.49
CA ALA A 249 13.78 -18.20 -14.24
C ALA A 249 14.43 -17.02 -13.48
N SER A 250 14.98 -16.02 -14.20
CA SER A 250 15.53 -14.80 -13.61
C SER A 250 14.53 -13.97 -12.83
N ASP A 251 13.23 -14.11 -13.12
CA ASP A 251 12.16 -13.29 -12.56
C ASP A 251 11.51 -13.95 -11.32
N LEU A 252 11.77 -15.26 -11.09
CA LEU A 252 11.10 -16.03 -10.05
C LEU A 252 11.32 -15.44 -8.66
N ILE A 253 12.56 -15.19 -8.26
CA ILE A 253 12.88 -14.68 -6.92
C ILE A 253 12.17 -13.35 -6.67
N LEU A 254 12.25 -12.41 -7.63
CA LEU A 254 11.64 -11.09 -7.50
C LEU A 254 10.10 -11.17 -7.39
N ASN A 255 9.47 -12.02 -8.21
CA ASN A 255 8.02 -12.16 -8.20
C ASN A 255 7.51 -12.96 -6.99
N LEU A 256 8.23 -13.98 -6.52
CA LEU A 256 7.87 -14.76 -5.33
C LEU A 256 8.05 -13.97 -4.03
N THR A 257 9.06 -13.10 -3.94
CA THR A 257 9.30 -12.25 -2.76
C THR A 257 8.54 -10.91 -2.82
N GLY A 258 8.00 -10.56 -3.99
CA GLY A 258 7.24 -9.34 -4.24
C GLY A 258 6.13 -9.06 -3.22
N PRO A 259 5.32 -10.04 -2.80
CA PRO A 259 4.28 -9.86 -1.80
C PRO A 259 4.76 -9.29 -0.48
N PHE A 260 5.94 -9.73 0.00
CA PHE A 260 6.54 -9.22 1.22
C PHE A 260 7.06 -7.80 1.05
N VAL A 261 7.67 -7.51 -0.10
CA VAL A 261 8.15 -6.15 -0.42
C VAL A 261 6.99 -5.16 -0.51
N ALA A 262 5.87 -5.56 -1.11
CA ALA A 262 4.70 -4.70 -1.27
C ALA A 262 3.85 -4.58 0.00
N GLY A 263 3.65 -5.69 0.74
CA GLY A 263 2.66 -5.77 1.80
C GLY A 263 3.19 -5.43 3.20
N LEU A 264 4.48 -5.72 3.49
CA LEU A 264 5.03 -5.56 4.83
C LEU A 264 4.81 -4.13 5.37
N ASP A 265 5.27 -3.13 4.66
CA ASP A 265 5.21 -1.74 5.14
C ASP A 265 3.82 -1.10 4.95
N THR A 266 3.12 -1.41 3.87
CA THR A 266 1.83 -0.77 3.57
C THR A 266 0.76 -1.13 4.60
N VAL A 267 0.52 -2.42 4.82
CA VAL A 267 -0.48 -2.88 5.78
C VAL A 267 -0.06 -2.57 7.22
N ALA A 268 1.22 -2.75 7.58
CA ALA A 268 1.71 -2.47 8.92
C ALA A 268 1.65 -0.97 9.28
N ASN A 269 1.93 -0.05 8.34
CA ASN A 269 1.77 1.37 8.58
C ASN A 269 0.29 1.74 8.78
N THR A 270 -0.62 1.19 7.95
CA THR A 270 -2.06 1.45 8.08
C THR A 270 -2.61 0.93 9.42
N THR A 271 -2.31 -0.33 9.78
CA THR A 271 -2.76 -0.91 11.06
C THR A 271 -2.17 -0.18 12.27
N SER A 272 -0.93 0.29 12.18
CA SER A 272 -0.31 1.07 13.26
C SER A 272 -0.94 2.46 13.39
N ALA A 273 -1.28 3.13 12.29
CA ALA A 273 -2.00 4.39 12.31
C ALA A 273 -3.43 4.22 12.85
N PHE A 274 -4.09 3.11 12.51
CA PHE A 274 -5.40 2.75 13.08
C PHE A 274 -5.34 2.62 14.61
N VAL A 275 -4.35 1.89 15.14
CA VAL A 275 -4.19 1.74 16.60
C VAL A 275 -4.07 3.10 17.27
N TYR A 276 -3.28 4.02 16.71
CA TYR A 276 -3.19 5.38 17.22
C TYR A 276 -4.54 6.10 17.15
N ALA A 277 -5.17 6.11 15.98
CA ALA A 277 -6.41 6.85 15.75
C ALA A 277 -7.54 6.38 16.67
N VAL A 278 -7.72 5.07 16.80
CA VAL A 278 -8.76 4.50 17.68
C VAL A 278 -8.48 4.82 19.17
N LEU A 279 -7.22 4.72 19.61
CA LEU A 279 -6.88 5.04 21.00
C LEU A 279 -7.01 6.54 21.33
N LYS A 280 -6.92 7.44 20.33
CA LYS A 280 -7.17 8.89 20.49
C LYS A 280 -8.66 9.24 20.55
N HIS A 281 -9.56 8.33 20.12
CA HIS A 281 -10.99 8.58 20.02
C HIS A 281 -11.78 7.55 20.87
N PRO A 282 -11.99 7.80 22.17
CA PRO A 282 -12.59 6.85 23.10
C PRO A 282 -13.96 6.29 22.66
N ALA A 283 -14.81 7.12 22.07
CA ALA A 283 -16.11 6.67 21.56
C ALA A 283 -15.98 5.67 20.39
N VAL A 284 -14.96 5.87 19.53
CA VAL A 284 -14.67 4.92 18.44
C VAL A 284 -14.06 3.64 19.02
N LEU A 285 -13.17 3.75 20.02
CA LEU A 285 -12.58 2.59 20.68
C LEU A 285 -13.65 1.69 21.30
N GLU A 286 -14.67 2.27 21.95
CA GLU A 286 -15.79 1.53 22.52
C GLU A 286 -16.56 0.75 21.46
N ARG A 287 -16.89 1.39 20.33
CA ARG A 287 -17.56 0.73 19.19
C ARG A 287 -16.72 -0.40 18.60
N VAL A 288 -15.43 -0.15 18.35
CA VAL A 288 -14.48 -1.16 17.84
C VAL A 288 -14.39 -2.37 18.77
N ARG A 289 -14.34 -2.15 20.09
CA ARG A 289 -14.31 -3.23 21.09
C ARG A 289 -15.61 -4.03 21.09
N ALA A 290 -16.77 -3.36 21.06
CA ALA A 290 -18.07 -4.02 21.05
C ALA A 290 -18.22 -4.93 19.81
N GLU A 291 -17.82 -4.44 18.63
CA GLU A 291 -17.84 -5.24 17.40
C GLU A 291 -16.83 -6.41 17.46
N ALA A 292 -15.63 -6.19 18.00
CA ALA A 292 -14.65 -7.26 18.17
C ALA A 292 -15.14 -8.35 19.15
N ASP A 293 -15.76 -7.95 20.25
CA ASP A 293 -16.35 -8.88 21.22
C ASP A 293 -17.47 -9.71 20.57
N ALA A 294 -18.36 -9.08 19.79
CA ALA A 294 -19.42 -9.76 19.07
C ALA A 294 -18.87 -10.71 17.97
N LEU A 295 -17.85 -10.29 17.25
CA LEU A 295 -17.22 -11.06 16.18
C LEU A 295 -16.62 -12.38 16.72
N PHE A 296 -15.96 -12.34 17.86
CA PHE A 296 -15.27 -13.51 18.43
C PHE A 296 -16.09 -14.31 19.44
N ALA A 297 -17.34 -13.91 19.72
CA ALA A 297 -18.23 -14.64 20.63
C ALA A 297 -18.62 -16.03 20.09
N GLN A 298 -18.61 -16.25 18.78
CA GLN A 298 -19.12 -17.48 18.14
C GLN A 298 -18.01 -18.48 17.74
N GLY A 299 -16.76 -18.21 18.05
CA GLY A 299 -15.63 -19.14 17.84
C GLY A 299 -15.04 -19.15 16.43
N SER A 300 -15.74 -19.57 15.40
CA SER A 300 -15.26 -19.54 14.01
C SER A 300 -15.80 -18.32 13.26
N ILE A 301 -14.98 -17.75 12.37
CA ILE A 301 -15.34 -16.56 11.61
C ILE A 301 -15.57 -16.93 10.14
N ASP A 302 -16.64 -16.41 9.57
CA ASP A 302 -16.96 -16.49 8.15
C ASP A 302 -17.06 -15.09 7.49
N GLU A 303 -17.42 -15.08 6.19
CA GLU A 303 -17.55 -13.85 5.43
C GLU A 303 -18.75 -12.98 5.88
N ALA A 304 -19.81 -13.61 6.41
CA ALA A 304 -20.98 -12.88 6.88
C ALA A 304 -20.65 -12.12 8.18
N ASP A 305 -19.78 -12.68 9.01
CA ASP A 305 -19.33 -12.07 10.25
C ASP A 305 -18.51 -10.79 9.97
N LEU A 306 -17.65 -10.81 8.96
CA LEU A 306 -16.87 -9.62 8.57
C LEU A 306 -17.76 -8.45 8.11
N LYS A 307 -18.96 -8.71 7.62
CA LYS A 307 -19.93 -7.64 7.27
C LYS A 307 -20.61 -7.01 8.48
N ARG A 308 -20.39 -7.54 9.69
CA ARG A 308 -20.99 -7.06 10.94
C ARG A 308 -20.04 -6.19 11.77
N VAL A 309 -18.96 -5.69 11.17
CA VAL A 309 -17.99 -4.84 11.83
C VAL A 309 -17.84 -3.46 11.17
N PRO A 310 -18.96 -2.72 10.96
CA PRO A 310 -18.94 -1.47 10.21
C PRO A 310 -18.07 -0.39 10.87
N SER A 311 -17.96 -0.35 12.20
CA SER A 311 -17.10 0.60 12.90
C SER A 311 -15.63 0.29 12.70
N ILE A 312 -15.24 -0.98 12.67
CA ILE A 312 -13.86 -1.41 12.37
C ILE A 312 -13.54 -1.06 10.91
N GLU A 313 -14.43 -1.40 9.97
CA GLU A 313 -14.25 -1.07 8.54
C GLU A 313 -14.18 0.44 8.31
N GLY A 314 -15.11 1.20 8.89
CA GLY A 314 -15.14 2.66 8.81
C GLY A 314 -13.87 3.29 9.39
N ALA A 315 -13.37 2.78 10.52
CA ALA A 315 -12.14 3.26 11.12
C ALA A 315 -10.89 2.91 10.28
N ILE A 316 -10.86 1.76 9.60
CA ILE A 316 -9.81 1.41 8.64
C ILE A 316 -9.84 2.38 7.46
N MET A 317 -11.02 2.62 6.88
CA MET A 317 -11.19 3.53 5.75
C MET A 317 -10.79 4.97 6.11
N GLU A 318 -11.21 5.46 7.27
CA GLU A 318 -10.87 6.80 7.75
C GLU A 318 -9.37 6.92 8.07
N THR A 319 -8.76 5.86 8.58
CA THR A 319 -7.31 5.79 8.74
C THR A 319 -6.59 5.92 7.40
N MET A 320 -7.01 5.18 6.37
CA MET A 320 -6.40 5.28 5.05
C MET A 320 -6.63 6.65 4.39
N ARG A 321 -7.73 7.33 4.71
CA ARG A 321 -8.00 8.68 4.24
C ARG A 321 -7.07 9.72 4.88
N LEU A 322 -6.97 9.73 6.20
CA LEU A 322 -6.20 10.72 6.97
C LEU A 322 -4.68 10.43 7.01
N TYR A 323 -4.32 9.14 6.90
CA TYR A 323 -2.93 8.68 6.93
C TYR A 323 -2.57 7.91 5.64
N PRO A 324 -2.73 8.53 4.46
CA PRO A 324 -2.51 7.83 3.19
C PRO A 324 -1.07 7.37 3.06
N ILE A 325 -0.88 6.09 2.71
CA ILE A 325 0.43 5.49 2.47
C ILE A 325 0.91 5.84 1.06
N ALA A 326 0.03 5.74 0.06
CA ALA A 326 0.28 6.12 -1.32
C ALA A 326 -0.38 7.47 -1.62
N VAL A 327 0.35 8.55 -1.41
CA VAL A 327 -0.17 9.93 -1.57
C VAL A 327 -0.39 10.28 -3.04
N ALA A 328 0.51 9.81 -3.90
CA ALA A 328 0.44 9.97 -5.35
C ALA A 328 1.01 8.74 -6.04
N GLN A 329 0.57 8.49 -7.26
CA GLN A 329 1.08 7.42 -8.11
C GLN A 329 1.97 8.00 -9.20
N MET A 330 3.16 7.43 -9.36
CA MET A 330 4.11 7.84 -10.40
C MET A 330 3.76 7.17 -11.73
N ARG A 331 3.75 7.95 -12.79
CA ARG A 331 3.48 7.51 -14.17
C ARG A 331 4.37 8.27 -15.15
N THR A 332 4.48 7.72 -16.33
CA THR A 332 5.06 8.41 -17.51
C THR A 332 3.97 8.51 -18.57
N ALA A 333 3.90 9.66 -19.24
CA ALA A 333 3.02 9.83 -20.38
C ALA A 333 3.52 8.99 -21.57
N THR A 334 2.65 8.17 -22.17
CA THR A 334 3.00 7.32 -23.33
C THR A 334 2.79 8.03 -24.66
N ARG A 335 2.10 9.15 -24.65
CA ARG A 335 1.75 9.99 -25.81
C ARG A 335 1.32 11.37 -25.34
N ASP A 336 1.22 12.31 -26.26
CA ASP A 336 0.60 13.60 -25.98
C ASP A 336 -0.88 13.43 -25.66
N PHE A 337 -1.34 14.12 -24.62
CA PHE A 337 -2.76 14.18 -24.27
C PHE A 337 -3.10 15.48 -23.56
N GLU A 338 -4.39 15.79 -23.55
CA GLU A 338 -4.94 16.90 -22.80
C GLU A 338 -5.52 16.43 -21.47
N PHE A 339 -5.27 17.19 -20.40
CA PHE A 339 -5.95 17.03 -19.11
C PHE A 339 -6.26 18.40 -18.50
N ALA A 340 -7.55 18.66 -18.21
CA ALA A 340 -8.04 19.89 -17.57
C ALA A 340 -7.51 21.18 -18.25
N GLY A 341 -7.54 21.23 -19.59
CA GLY A 341 -7.10 22.38 -20.39
C GLY A 341 -5.58 22.55 -20.50
N HIS A 342 -4.80 21.56 -20.05
CA HIS A 342 -3.34 21.57 -20.13
C HIS A 342 -2.83 20.46 -21.05
N GLN A 343 -1.78 20.81 -21.81
CA GLN A 343 -1.08 19.83 -22.65
C GLN A 343 -0.07 19.05 -21.80
N ILE A 344 -0.16 17.73 -21.84
CA ILE A 344 0.81 16.79 -21.29
C ILE A 344 1.51 16.13 -22.48
N ARG A 345 2.84 16.14 -22.49
CA ARG A 345 3.63 15.63 -23.62
C ARG A 345 4.10 14.20 -23.36
N GLU A 346 4.28 13.44 -24.40
CA GLU A 346 4.93 12.13 -24.36
C GLU A 346 6.28 12.20 -23.63
N GLY A 347 6.53 11.22 -22.77
CA GLY A 347 7.75 11.12 -21.97
C GLY A 347 7.74 11.95 -20.68
N GLU A 348 6.74 12.82 -20.44
CA GLU A 348 6.67 13.56 -19.16
C GLU A 348 6.48 12.60 -17.98
N LEU A 349 7.27 12.85 -16.92
CA LEU A 349 7.12 12.17 -15.64
C LEU A 349 5.94 12.79 -14.87
N LEU A 350 5.07 11.95 -14.35
CA LEU A 350 3.82 12.37 -13.72
C LEU A 350 3.72 11.90 -12.28
N TYR A 351 3.15 12.75 -11.43
CA TYR A 351 2.48 12.36 -10.19
C TYR A 351 0.97 12.45 -10.38
N VAL A 352 0.25 11.37 -10.20
CA VAL A 352 -1.21 11.42 -10.08
C VAL A 352 -1.55 11.44 -8.59
N ALA A 353 -1.86 12.63 -8.06
CA ALA A 353 -2.05 12.88 -6.63
C ALA A 353 -3.46 12.47 -6.18
N THR A 354 -3.71 11.17 -6.07
CA THR A 354 -5.00 10.56 -5.78
C THR A 354 -5.48 10.77 -4.35
N SER A 355 -4.62 11.23 -3.43
CA SER A 355 -5.01 11.53 -2.04
C SER A 355 -5.54 12.96 -1.86
N VAL A 356 -5.43 13.85 -2.84
CA VAL A 356 -5.90 15.23 -2.72
C VAL A 356 -7.38 15.31 -2.33
N PRO A 357 -8.30 14.56 -2.96
CA PRO A 357 -9.72 14.60 -2.60
C PRO A 357 -10.00 14.23 -1.15
N HIS A 358 -9.14 13.40 -0.52
CA HIS A 358 -9.30 12.99 0.87
C HIS A 358 -9.35 14.16 1.88
N PHE A 359 -8.79 15.32 1.51
CA PHE A 359 -8.65 16.50 2.36
C PHE A 359 -9.43 17.71 1.86
N MET A 360 -10.36 17.49 0.91
CA MET A 360 -11.19 18.54 0.34
C MET A 360 -12.56 18.59 1.01
N GLU A 361 -12.93 19.79 1.48
CA GLU A 361 -14.20 20.06 2.19
C GLU A 361 -15.43 19.69 1.35
N GLU A 362 -15.32 19.85 0.04
CA GLU A 362 -16.40 19.55 -0.91
C GLU A 362 -16.78 18.06 -0.97
N TYR A 363 -15.82 17.17 -0.61
CA TYR A 363 -16.04 15.72 -0.60
C TYR A 363 -16.19 15.16 0.81
N TYR A 364 -15.45 15.73 1.76
CA TYR A 364 -15.40 15.30 3.15
C TYR A 364 -15.59 16.51 4.06
N PRO A 365 -16.81 16.81 4.53
CA PRO A 365 -17.06 17.89 5.49
C PRO A 365 -16.16 17.72 6.73
N ASN A 366 -15.51 18.81 7.18
CA ASN A 366 -14.51 18.77 8.25
C ASN A 366 -13.40 17.70 8.00
N PRO A 367 -12.64 17.80 6.91
CA PRO A 367 -11.80 16.71 6.42
C PRO A 367 -10.64 16.32 7.35
N GLN A 368 -10.35 17.11 8.39
CA GLN A 368 -9.31 16.81 9.39
C GLN A 368 -9.86 16.02 10.59
N VAL A 369 -11.16 15.89 10.73
CA VAL A 369 -11.80 15.15 11.83
C VAL A 369 -11.81 13.66 11.50
N PHE A 370 -11.38 12.82 12.45
CA PHE A 370 -11.50 11.37 12.35
C PHE A 370 -12.94 10.95 12.62
N ASP A 371 -13.68 10.65 11.58
CA ASP A 371 -15.11 10.38 11.61
C ASP A 371 -15.44 9.13 10.79
N ILE A 372 -15.68 8.03 11.48
CA ILE A 372 -15.91 6.71 10.90
C ILE A 372 -17.28 6.55 10.25
N ASP A 373 -18.23 7.44 10.55
CA ASP A 373 -19.61 7.35 10.04
C ASP A 373 -19.75 7.92 8.61
N ARG A 374 -18.68 8.47 8.03
CA ARG A 374 -18.62 8.96 6.63
C ARG A 374 -18.93 7.89 5.59
N TYR A 375 -18.65 6.63 5.94
CA TYR A 375 -18.68 5.48 5.03
C TYR A 375 -20.03 4.78 5.01
N GLU A 376 -20.89 5.08 5.96
CA GLU A 376 -22.24 4.53 6.08
C GLU A 376 -23.29 5.41 5.38
N LYS A 377 -24.40 4.79 4.97
CA LYS A 377 -25.55 5.54 4.43
C LYS A 377 -26.23 6.32 5.56
N PRO A 378 -26.76 7.52 5.28
CA PRO A 378 -26.94 8.13 3.95
C PRO A 378 -25.71 8.89 3.42
N ARG A 379 -24.63 9.07 4.22
CA ARG A 379 -23.46 9.87 3.84
C ARG A 379 -22.67 9.23 2.70
N ALA A 380 -22.10 8.05 2.91
CA ALA A 380 -21.35 7.27 1.93
C ALA A 380 -20.39 8.13 1.06
N GLU A 381 -19.69 9.09 1.66
CA GLU A 381 -18.89 10.15 1.02
C GLU A 381 -17.83 9.60 0.06
N HIS A 382 -17.31 8.43 0.36
CA HIS A 382 -16.27 7.71 -0.41
C HIS A 382 -16.74 7.20 -1.78
N LEU A 383 -18.06 7.11 -2.03
CA LEU A 383 -18.61 6.51 -3.26
C LEU A 383 -18.56 7.45 -4.46
N GLN A 384 -18.29 8.74 -4.26
CA GLN A 384 -18.16 9.69 -5.37
C GLN A 384 -16.96 9.30 -6.25
N PRO A 385 -17.11 9.39 -7.60
CA PRO A 385 -16.06 8.97 -8.52
C PRO A 385 -14.72 9.69 -8.28
N GLY A 386 -13.64 8.92 -8.09
CA GLY A 386 -12.30 9.47 -7.89
C GLY A 386 -11.99 10.00 -6.50
N VAL A 387 -12.97 10.11 -5.60
CA VAL A 387 -12.83 10.76 -4.29
C VAL A 387 -12.04 9.91 -3.30
N TYR A 388 -12.22 8.59 -3.31
CA TYR A 388 -11.54 7.66 -2.41
C TYR A 388 -10.74 6.62 -3.20
N SER A 389 -9.41 6.66 -3.11
CA SER A 389 -8.54 5.83 -3.93
C SER A 389 -7.28 5.32 -3.20
N PRO A 390 -7.40 4.74 -1.99
CA PRO A 390 -6.23 4.33 -1.19
C PRO A 390 -5.44 3.17 -1.82
N TYR A 391 -6.08 2.37 -2.67
CA TYR A 391 -5.47 1.25 -3.40
C TYR A 391 -5.05 1.60 -4.83
N GLY A 392 -5.09 2.89 -5.17
CA GLY A 392 -4.87 3.32 -6.54
C GLY A 392 -6.05 3.03 -7.48
N ARG A 393 -5.85 3.33 -8.76
CA ARG A 393 -6.87 3.15 -9.81
C ARG A 393 -6.26 2.69 -11.13
N GLY A 394 -7.13 2.26 -12.04
CA GLY A 394 -6.73 1.81 -13.38
C GLY A 394 -6.09 0.43 -13.38
N PRO A 395 -5.30 0.09 -14.42
CA PRO A 395 -4.71 -1.24 -14.57
C PRO A 395 -3.85 -1.68 -13.38
N HIS A 396 -3.15 -0.74 -12.77
CA HIS A 396 -2.28 -0.96 -11.61
C HIS A 396 -2.98 -0.78 -10.25
N VAL A 397 -4.31 -0.91 -10.18
CA VAL A 397 -5.00 -0.99 -8.88
C VAL A 397 -4.41 -2.14 -8.06
N CYS A 398 -4.27 -1.93 -6.76
CA CYS A 398 -3.62 -2.90 -5.86
C CYS A 398 -4.17 -4.32 -6.05
N LEU A 399 -3.30 -5.27 -6.37
CA LEU A 399 -3.67 -6.68 -6.53
C LEU A 399 -4.08 -7.29 -5.19
N GLY A 400 -3.38 -6.90 -4.12
CA GLY A 400 -3.59 -7.40 -2.77
C GLY A 400 -4.73 -6.73 -1.99
N LYS A 401 -5.59 -5.89 -2.62
CA LYS A 401 -6.63 -5.13 -1.93
C LYS A 401 -7.48 -6.01 -1.01
N THR A 402 -8.09 -7.07 -1.55
CA THR A 402 -8.98 -7.96 -0.78
C THR A 402 -8.27 -8.64 0.39
N LEU A 403 -7.05 -9.13 0.17
CA LEU A 403 -6.24 -9.74 1.22
C LEU A 403 -5.89 -8.70 2.30
N ALA A 404 -5.46 -7.50 1.92
CA ALA A 404 -5.10 -6.43 2.84
C ALA A 404 -6.31 -5.98 3.69
N GLU A 405 -7.47 -5.80 3.10
CA GLU A 405 -8.71 -5.47 3.83
C GLU A 405 -9.04 -6.54 4.85
N THR A 406 -9.01 -7.81 4.46
CA THR A 406 -9.25 -8.94 5.37
C THR A 406 -8.20 -9.01 6.49
N GLN A 407 -6.92 -8.87 6.16
CA GLN A 407 -5.83 -8.86 7.15
C GLN A 407 -6.04 -7.74 8.18
N MET A 408 -6.32 -6.52 7.71
CA MET A 408 -6.55 -5.38 8.61
C MET A 408 -7.75 -5.61 9.51
N SER A 409 -8.91 -5.97 8.95
CA SER A 409 -10.13 -6.19 9.74
C SER A 409 -9.94 -7.26 10.81
N LEU A 410 -9.43 -8.45 10.45
CA LEU A 410 -9.25 -9.54 11.40
C LEU A 410 -8.15 -9.27 12.43
N THR A 411 -7.02 -8.72 12.01
CA THR A 411 -5.90 -8.40 12.90
C THR A 411 -6.28 -7.35 13.92
N LEU A 412 -6.94 -6.28 13.49
CA LEU A 412 -7.33 -5.17 14.37
C LEU A 412 -8.48 -5.57 15.28
N ALA A 413 -9.50 -6.26 14.77
CA ALA A 413 -10.55 -6.81 15.61
C ALA A 413 -9.96 -7.72 16.70
N ARG A 414 -9.05 -8.64 16.32
CA ARG A 414 -8.44 -9.58 17.28
C ARG A 414 -7.55 -8.89 18.32
N LEU A 415 -6.80 -7.87 17.88
CA LEU A 415 -5.98 -7.06 18.77
C LEU A 415 -6.82 -6.40 19.87
N PHE A 416 -7.90 -5.70 19.49
CA PHE A 416 -8.79 -5.00 20.44
C PHE A 416 -9.72 -5.93 21.21
N TYR A 417 -9.98 -7.13 20.71
CA TYR A 417 -10.63 -8.20 21.47
C TYR A 417 -9.74 -8.68 22.64
N LEU A 418 -8.47 -9.00 22.35
CA LEU A 418 -7.58 -9.63 23.31
C LEU A 418 -6.89 -8.67 24.27
N LEU A 419 -6.64 -7.41 23.86
CA LEU A 419 -5.76 -6.51 24.60
C LEU A 419 -6.44 -5.20 24.97
N ASP A 420 -6.23 -4.78 26.22
CA ASP A 420 -6.45 -3.41 26.64
C ASP A 420 -5.17 -2.61 26.45
N LEU A 421 -5.23 -1.64 25.51
CA LEU A 421 -4.10 -0.84 25.08
C LEU A 421 -4.28 0.62 25.47
N GLU A 422 -3.17 1.30 25.77
CA GLU A 422 -3.15 2.74 25.98
C GLU A 422 -1.96 3.40 25.29
N LEU A 423 -2.12 4.66 24.89
CA LEU A 423 -1.04 5.52 24.43
C LEU A 423 -0.04 5.80 25.57
N GLU A 424 1.19 6.18 25.22
CA GLU A 424 2.24 6.56 26.19
C GLU A 424 1.80 7.70 27.11
N SER A 425 1.00 8.64 26.58
CA SER A 425 0.28 9.66 27.36
C SER A 425 -1.03 10.02 26.63
N PRO A 426 -2.03 10.60 27.34
CA PRO A 426 -3.27 11.08 26.72
C PRO A 426 -3.03 12.13 25.62
N ASP A 427 -2.00 12.96 25.79
CA ASP A 427 -1.63 14.04 24.86
C ASP A 427 -0.64 13.58 23.79
N TYR A 428 -0.36 12.27 23.67
CA TYR A 428 0.56 11.76 22.68
C TYR A 428 0.07 12.09 21.26
N GLU A 429 0.96 12.74 20.46
CA GLU A 429 0.74 13.01 19.06
C GLU A 429 1.62 12.12 18.18
N LEU A 430 1.01 11.51 17.17
CA LEU A 430 1.67 10.54 16.30
C LEU A 430 2.81 11.17 15.52
N GLN A 431 4.03 10.81 15.87
CA GLN A 431 5.18 11.14 15.02
C GLN A 431 5.13 10.32 13.74
N ARG A 432 5.12 11.00 12.60
CA ARG A 432 5.05 10.37 11.28
C ARG A 432 6.41 10.42 10.59
N LYS A 433 6.80 9.31 9.98
CA LYS A 433 7.79 9.30 8.90
C LYS A 433 7.07 9.61 7.58
N THR A 434 7.72 10.28 6.67
CA THR A 434 7.15 10.61 5.35
C THR A 434 7.87 9.90 4.22
N LEU A 435 9.06 9.40 4.47
CA LEU A 435 9.93 8.75 3.50
C LEU A 435 10.42 7.39 4.02
N PRO A 436 10.64 6.41 3.13
CA PRO A 436 10.22 6.37 1.72
C PRO A 436 8.72 6.18 1.55
N THR A 437 8.05 5.66 2.57
CA THR A 437 6.61 5.43 2.63
C THR A 437 6.06 6.18 3.84
N PRO A 438 5.05 7.04 3.68
CA PRO A 438 4.39 7.69 4.80
C PRO A 438 3.84 6.69 5.82
N GLY A 439 3.91 7.04 7.09
CA GLY A 439 3.36 6.18 8.14
C GLY A 439 3.85 6.57 9.54
N PRO A 440 3.43 5.84 10.58
CA PRO A 440 3.91 6.03 11.95
C PRO A 440 5.43 5.85 12.06
N SER A 441 6.05 6.63 12.95
CA SER A 441 7.45 6.45 13.30
C SER A 441 7.65 5.08 13.98
N MET A 442 8.82 4.47 13.77
CA MET A 442 9.26 3.27 14.53
C MET A 442 9.32 3.49 16.05
N LYS A 443 9.31 4.76 16.49
CA LYS A 443 9.26 5.14 17.92
C LYS A 443 7.86 5.08 18.51
N PHE A 444 6.81 4.96 17.69
CA PHE A 444 5.44 4.84 18.18
C PHE A 444 5.26 3.55 18.96
N LYS A 445 4.87 3.70 20.24
CA LYS A 445 4.64 2.59 21.16
C LYS A 445 3.29 2.75 21.86
N VAL A 446 2.72 1.61 22.24
CA VAL A 446 1.55 1.54 23.13
C VAL A 446 1.87 0.65 24.35
N ARG A 447 1.23 0.90 25.46
CA ARG A 447 1.28 0.02 26.63
C ARG A 447 0.20 -1.03 26.53
N VAL A 448 0.56 -2.28 26.77
CA VAL A 448 -0.41 -3.35 27.01
C VAL A 448 -0.79 -3.34 28.47
N LYS A 449 -1.99 -2.83 28.82
CA LYS A 449 -2.45 -2.74 30.21
C LYS A 449 -2.82 -4.08 30.79
N ALA A 450 -3.62 -4.82 30.04
CA ALA A 450 -4.16 -6.11 30.45
C ALA A 450 -4.54 -6.98 29.23
N ARG A 451 -4.74 -8.26 29.49
CA ARG A 451 -5.56 -9.13 28.63
C ARG A 451 -7.03 -8.87 28.92
N ARG A 452 -7.87 -8.82 27.91
CA ARG A 452 -9.33 -8.69 28.04
C ARG A 452 -10.02 -10.07 28.04
N HIS A 453 -9.48 -10.97 27.25
CA HIS A 453 -9.95 -12.36 27.11
C HIS A 453 -8.80 -13.34 27.07
#